data_7370101870e8b3793822f8aa370ad1a4
#
_entry.id   7370101870e8b3793822f8aa370ad1a4
#
_cell.length_a   1.000
_cell.length_b   1.000
_cell.length_c   1.000
_cell.angle_alpha   90.00
_cell.angle_beta   90.00
_cell.angle_gamma   90.00
#
_symmetry.space_group_name_H-M   'P 1'
#
loop_
_entity.id
_entity.type
_entity.pdbx_description
1 polymer ?
#
loop_
_entity_poly.entity_id
_entity_poly.type
_entity_poly.pdbx_seq_one_letter_code
_entity_poly.pdbx_strand_id
1 'polypeptide(L)'
;MNALTKLCLLAAASMTIWSCGKEGDDEGGKTGPQEKVEEVMLQKRSAKRGVCFNLGAYASDDIPLLAAGCCWSYNWGSGTTEQAMSLFSKYEMDYCPMAWNSAWDEEAVRKFKAAHPECRYILAYNEPNLTDQANMTPAAAAKDWPRLVAVAKELDMKIIAPAMNYGTLSGYSDPWKWLDEFFRQPGVSIDDADGIAVHCYMSHPSALEWFIGEFKKYGKPIWLTEFCSWEGNISEKEQTGYMIEVLHYLESDEDVFRYAWFIPRTNEESPCHNNLLEAPGKGMKPLGKIYVNMSTLDKTLWYKPGDVIPAEHYSGYSGTIGLAPASEQGGMLQIYGLGPDNRTEYQIELPEAGDYTLEIRYNAEADNTLKFRIDGKDLGTSILPNTYISWRNHKVTLSLPQGRHTLEMSCKEDSQSKINWLRIHNI
;
A
#
# COMPACT_ATOMS: atom_id res chain seq x y z
N MET A 1 -30.31 2.18 8.25
CA MET A 1 -29.64 0.89 8.55
C MET A 1 -28.56 0.77 7.51
N ASN A 2 -27.32 1.05 7.93
CA ASN A 2 -26.19 1.25 7.02
C ASN A 2 -25.64 -0.08 6.47
N ALA A 3 -25.20 -0.06 5.24
CA ALA A 3 -24.65 -1.21 4.51
C ALA A 3 -23.46 -1.91 5.20
N LEU A 4 -22.80 -1.25 6.15
CA LEU A 4 -21.67 -1.80 6.92
C LEU A 4 -22.04 -3.00 7.81
N THR A 5 -23.23 -3.02 8.38
CA THR A 5 -23.63 -4.08 9.34
C THR A 5 -23.87 -5.45 8.67
N LYS A 6 -24.04 -5.49 7.34
CA LYS A 6 -24.28 -6.75 6.61
C LYS A 6 -23.03 -7.49 6.16
N LEU A 7 -21.85 -6.83 6.11
CA LEU A 7 -20.66 -7.43 5.53
C LEU A 7 -19.84 -8.30 6.53
N CYS A 8 -19.99 -8.07 7.83
CA CYS A 8 -19.19 -8.79 8.85
C CYS A 8 -19.79 -10.14 9.31
N LEU A 9 -21.01 -10.49 8.93
CA LEU A 9 -21.76 -11.63 9.52
C LEU A 9 -21.95 -12.86 8.61
N LEU A 10 -21.40 -12.90 7.39
CA LEU A 10 -21.67 -13.97 6.41
C LEU A 10 -20.47 -14.83 5.97
N ALA A 11 -19.48 -14.98 6.81
CA ALA A 11 -18.31 -15.83 6.51
C ALA A 11 -18.37 -17.21 7.22
N ALA A 12 -19.53 -17.84 7.34
CA ALA A 12 -19.62 -19.22 7.80
C ALA A 12 -20.74 -19.96 7.04
N ALA A 13 -20.36 -20.78 6.05
CA ALA A 13 -20.93 -22.10 5.72
C ALA A 13 -20.67 -22.53 4.27
N SER A 14 -20.02 -23.58 4.20
CA SER A 14 -20.21 -24.93 3.63
C SER A 14 -19.63 -25.23 2.27
N MET A 15 -18.73 -26.22 2.33
CA MET A 15 -18.18 -27.02 1.22
C MET A 15 -19.23 -27.85 0.51
N THR A 16 -19.08 -28.04 -0.79
CA THR A 16 -19.30 -29.34 -1.42
C THR A 16 -18.38 -29.52 -2.62
N ILE A 17 -17.72 -30.66 -2.62
CA ILE A 17 -16.79 -31.20 -3.61
C ILE A 17 -17.59 -31.78 -4.78
N TRP A 18 -17.15 -31.55 -6.02
CA TRP A 18 -17.30 -32.57 -7.07
C TRP A 18 -16.18 -32.53 -8.10
N SER A 19 -15.56 -33.71 -8.24
CA SER A 19 -14.58 -34.09 -9.23
C SER A 19 -15.29 -34.62 -10.47
N CYS A 20 -14.76 -34.32 -11.67
CA CYS A 20 -14.54 -35.35 -12.70
C CYS A 20 -13.77 -34.76 -13.90
N GLY A 21 -12.73 -35.48 -14.28
CA GLY A 21 -11.86 -35.17 -15.41
C GLY A 21 -12.41 -35.62 -16.76
N LYS A 22 -11.73 -35.19 -17.82
CA LYS A 22 -11.38 -36.01 -18.99
C LYS A 22 -10.30 -35.33 -19.83
N GLU A 23 -9.35 -36.16 -20.21
CA GLU A 23 -8.29 -35.93 -21.17
C GLU A 23 -8.82 -35.71 -22.61
N GLY A 24 -8.03 -35.02 -23.41
CA GLY A 24 -8.22 -34.93 -24.85
C GLY A 24 -7.05 -34.19 -25.50
N ASP A 25 -6.31 -34.92 -26.32
CA ASP A 25 -5.01 -34.66 -26.94
C ASP A 25 -4.99 -33.53 -27.98
N ASP A 26 -3.78 -32.93 -28.09
CA ASP A 26 -2.96 -32.64 -29.27
C ASP A 26 -3.36 -31.55 -30.28
N GLU A 27 -2.49 -30.54 -30.44
CA GLU A 27 -1.67 -30.33 -31.62
C GLU A 27 -0.73 -29.16 -31.52
N GLY A 28 0.50 -29.35 -31.98
CA GLY A 28 1.64 -28.50 -31.85
C GLY A 28 1.55 -27.13 -32.53
N GLY A 29 1.70 -26.11 -31.75
CA GLY A 29 2.04 -24.75 -32.16
C GLY A 29 3.53 -24.49 -31.89
N LYS A 30 4.32 -24.24 -32.94
CA LYS A 30 5.71 -23.83 -32.86
C LYS A 30 5.88 -22.63 -31.98
N THR A 31 6.45 -22.83 -30.80
CA THR A 31 6.94 -21.75 -29.93
C THR A 31 8.15 -21.11 -30.60
N GLY A 32 8.00 -19.88 -31.10
CA GLY A 32 9.14 -19.04 -31.42
C GLY A 32 10.02 -18.84 -30.17
N PRO A 33 11.25 -18.35 -30.31
CA PRO A 33 12.14 -18.17 -29.17
C PRO A 33 11.43 -17.28 -28.15
N GLN A 34 11.15 -17.82 -26.95
CA GLN A 34 10.74 -17.02 -25.80
C GLN A 34 11.90 -16.04 -25.54
N GLU A 35 11.69 -14.76 -25.83
CA GLU A 35 12.55 -13.72 -25.29
C GLU A 35 12.61 -13.94 -23.78
N LYS A 36 13.84 -14.08 -23.25
CA LYS A 36 14.05 -14.11 -21.81
C LYS A 36 13.38 -12.88 -21.24
N VAL A 37 12.36 -13.09 -20.41
CA VAL A 37 11.78 -12.02 -19.59
C VAL A 37 12.95 -11.49 -18.76
N GLU A 38 13.41 -10.27 -19.05
CA GLU A 38 14.42 -9.61 -18.23
C GLU A 38 13.84 -9.45 -16.82
N GLU A 39 14.62 -9.91 -15.84
CA GLU A 39 14.23 -9.80 -14.43
C GLU A 39 14.18 -8.30 -14.06
N VAL A 40 12.99 -7.78 -13.86
CA VAL A 40 12.80 -6.38 -13.46
C VAL A 40 13.25 -6.26 -12.02
N MET A 41 14.16 -5.33 -11.73
CA MET A 41 14.59 -5.02 -10.37
C MET A 41 13.40 -4.52 -9.56
N LEU A 42 13.00 -5.26 -8.54
CA LEU A 42 11.91 -4.89 -7.66
C LEU A 42 12.34 -3.75 -6.72
N GLN A 43 11.46 -2.78 -6.54
CA GLN A 43 11.61 -1.77 -5.53
C GLN A 43 11.64 -2.42 -4.14
N LYS A 44 12.36 -1.80 -3.20
CA LYS A 44 12.28 -2.17 -1.80
C LYS A 44 10.84 -2.05 -1.30
N ARG A 45 10.32 -3.12 -0.71
CA ARG A 45 8.96 -3.16 -0.16
C ARG A 45 8.75 -2.06 0.89
N SER A 46 7.58 -1.43 0.91
CA SER A 46 7.23 -0.43 1.92
C SER A 46 7.32 -1.02 3.34
N ALA A 47 7.94 -0.27 4.26
CA ALA A 47 7.95 -0.58 5.68
C ALA A 47 6.64 -0.18 6.39
N LYS A 48 5.74 0.54 5.70
CA LYS A 48 4.50 1.12 6.25
C LYS A 48 3.24 0.42 5.74
N ARG A 49 3.26 -0.09 4.49
CA ARG A 49 2.10 -0.57 3.74
C ARG A 49 1.61 -1.92 4.24
N GLY A 50 0.30 -2.04 4.45
CA GLY A 50 -0.35 -3.27 4.89
C GLY A 50 -1.77 -3.41 4.37
N VAL A 51 -2.47 -4.44 4.82
CA VAL A 51 -3.88 -4.67 4.54
C VAL A 51 -4.60 -5.15 5.79
N CYS A 52 -5.86 -4.75 5.94
CA CYS A 52 -6.74 -5.26 6.99
C CYS A 52 -7.73 -6.25 6.39
N PHE A 53 -7.56 -7.54 6.69
CA PHE A 53 -8.43 -8.59 6.19
C PHE A 53 -8.16 -9.95 6.85
N ASN A 54 -9.17 -10.81 6.89
CA ASN A 54 -8.99 -12.20 7.30
C ASN A 54 -8.42 -13.04 6.14
N LEU A 55 -7.11 -12.98 5.97
CA LEU A 55 -6.39 -13.72 4.93
C LEU A 55 -6.33 -15.23 5.17
N GLY A 56 -6.78 -15.72 6.33
CA GLY A 56 -6.67 -17.13 6.69
C GLY A 56 -7.44 -18.08 5.77
N ALA A 57 -8.52 -17.60 5.14
CA ALA A 57 -9.36 -18.43 4.26
C ALA A 57 -8.69 -18.76 2.90
N TYR A 58 -7.84 -17.86 2.37
CA TYR A 58 -7.17 -18.01 1.07
C TYR A 58 -5.69 -17.65 1.18
N ALA A 59 -5.06 -18.01 2.28
CA ALA A 59 -3.72 -17.57 2.63
C ALA A 59 -2.67 -17.87 1.55
N SER A 60 -2.71 -19.07 0.94
CA SER A 60 -1.79 -19.48 -0.11
C SER A 60 -1.93 -18.69 -1.42
N ASP A 61 -3.11 -18.15 -1.68
CA ASP A 61 -3.39 -17.38 -2.89
C ASP A 61 -3.10 -15.88 -2.69
N ASP A 62 -3.51 -15.34 -1.53
CA ASP A 62 -3.57 -13.92 -1.26
C ASP A 62 -2.26 -13.36 -0.68
N ILE A 63 -1.66 -14.05 0.31
CA ILE A 63 -0.48 -13.53 1.01
C ILE A 63 0.72 -13.35 0.08
N PRO A 64 1.07 -14.30 -0.81
CA PRO A 64 2.18 -14.11 -1.74
C PRO A 64 2.03 -12.90 -2.65
N LEU A 65 0.81 -12.62 -3.11
CA LEU A 65 0.52 -11.47 -3.96
C LEU A 65 0.67 -10.15 -3.19
N LEU A 66 0.10 -10.07 -2.00
CA LEU A 66 0.12 -8.85 -1.17
C LEU A 66 1.51 -8.57 -0.61
N ALA A 67 2.28 -9.61 -0.28
CA ALA A 67 3.63 -9.50 0.26
C ALA A 67 4.63 -8.80 -0.68
N ALA A 68 4.32 -8.68 -1.97
CA ALA A 68 5.14 -7.92 -2.91
C ALA A 68 5.29 -6.45 -2.49
N GLY A 69 4.25 -5.85 -1.89
CA GLY A 69 4.25 -4.46 -1.46
C GLY A 69 3.90 -4.25 0.01
N CYS A 70 3.29 -5.23 0.68
CA CYS A 70 2.82 -5.10 2.06
C CYS A 70 3.76 -5.79 3.04
N CYS A 71 4.00 -5.14 4.19
CA CYS A 71 4.85 -5.66 5.26
C CYS A 71 4.08 -6.09 6.51
N TRP A 72 2.75 -5.89 6.57
CA TRP A 72 1.95 -6.27 7.73
C TRP A 72 0.47 -6.46 7.40
N SER A 73 -0.24 -7.11 8.31
CA SER A 73 -1.69 -7.34 8.24
C SER A 73 -2.30 -7.53 9.62
N TYR A 74 -3.61 -7.37 9.73
CA TYR A 74 -4.44 -7.79 10.85
C TYR A 74 -5.85 -8.16 10.37
N ASN A 75 -6.64 -8.80 11.23
CA ASN A 75 -7.96 -9.34 10.87
C ASN A 75 -9.03 -9.12 11.93
N TRP A 76 -8.87 -8.12 12.79
CA TRP A 76 -9.77 -7.77 13.90
C TRP A 76 -9.87 -8.85 15.00
N GLY A 77 -9.09 -9.91 14.95
CA GLY A 77 -9.10 -11.03 15.89
C GLY A 77 -7.86 -11.11 16.77
N SER A 78 -7.94 -11.96 17.81
CA SER A 78 -6.83 -12.26 18.73
C SER A 78 -5.71 -13.04 18.07
N GLY A 79 -5.89 -13.54 16.85
CA GLY A 79 -4.93 -14.33 16.09
C GLY A 79 -5.46 -14.68 14.70
N THR A 80 -4.70 -15.50 13.98
CA THR A 80 -5.05 -16.00 12.65
C THR A 80 -4.70 -17.48 12.53
N THR A 81 -4.87 -18.08 11.34
CA THR A 81 -4.58 -19.49 11.11
C THR A 81 -3.07 -19.76 11.05
N GLU A 82 -2.63 -20.95 11.44
CA GLU A 82 -1.24 -21.38 11.34
C GLU A 82 -0.72 -21.33 9.91
N GLN A 83 -1.56 -21.61 8.91
CA GLN A 83 -1.21 -21.50 7.51
C GLN A 83 -0.88 -20.05 7.14
N ALA A 84 -1.70 -19.07 7.58
CA ALA A 84 -1.43 -17.66 7.34
C ALA A 84 -0.14 -17.22 8.04
N MET A 85 0.08 -17.63 9.30
CA MET A 85 1.30 -17.28 10.05
C MET A 85 2.56 -17.85 9.41
N SER A 86 2.52 -19.10 8.93
CA SER A 86 3.64 -19.69 8.18
C SER A 86 3.99 -18.88 6.93
N LEU A 87 2.99 -18.35 6.23
CA LEU A 87 3.18 -17.51 5.05
C LEU A 87 3.63 -16.09 5.41
N PHE A 88 3.08 -15.49 6.46
CA PHE A 88 3.57 -14.20 6.97
C PHE A 88 5.04 -14.28 7.35
N SER A 89 5.45 -15.33 8.08
CA SER A 89 6.86 -15.56 8.40
C SER A 89 7.72 -15.77 7.15
N LYS A 90 7.26 -16.59 6.20
CA LYS A 90 7.97 -16.85 4.94
C LYS A 90 8.21 -15.57 4.12
N TYR A 91 7.24 -14.67 4.11
CA TYR A 91 7.28 -13.43 3.34
C TYR A 91 7.65 -12.21 4.18
N GLU A 92 8.10 -12.42 5.43
CA GLU A 92 8.53 -11.36 6.35
C GLU A 92 7.46 -10.26 6.54
N MET A 93 6.20 -10.68 6.67
CA MET A 93 5.09 -9.79 7.02
C MET A 93 4.78 -9.91 8.51
N ASP A 94 4.60 -8.77 9.17
CA ASP A 94 4.09 -8.75 10.54
C ASP A 94 2.59 -9.04 10.58
N TYR A 95 2.16 -9.80 11.58
CA TYR A 95 0.75 -9.90 11.94
C TYR A 95 0.52 -9.23 13.30
N CYS A 96 -0.59 -8.48 13.42
CA CYS A 96 -0.96 -7.79 14.65
C CYS A 96 -2.29 -8.34 15.19
N PRO A 97 -2.33 -9.07 16.32
CA PRO A 97 -3.57 -9.40 16.99
C PRO A 97 -4.28 -8.14 17.51
N MET A 98 -5.61 -8.24 17.72
CA MET A 98 -6.44 -7.15 18.19
C MET A 98 -7.26 -7.53 19.40
N ALA A 99 -7.28 -6.67 20.42
CA ALA A 99 -8.25 -6.65 21.50
C ALA A 99 -9.45 -5.79 21.05
N TRP A 100 -10.41 -6.37 20.32
CA TRP A 100 -11.46 -5.68 19.57
C TRP A 100 -12.38 -4.80 20.44
N ASN A 101 -12.75 -5.27 21.65
CA ASN A 101 -13.50 -4.54 22.68
C ASN A 101 -13.14 -5.07 24.07
N SER A 102 -13.81 -4.63 25.14
CA SER A 102 -13.54 -5.10 26.51
C SER A 102 -13.80 -6.58 26.75
N ALA A 103 -14.49 -7.29 25.85
CA ALA A 103 -14.71 -8.74 25.92
C ALA A 103 -13.62 -9.54 25.16
N TRP A 104 -12.50 -8.93 24.81
CA TRP A 104 -11.39 -9.64 24.16
C TRP A 104 -10.85 -10.79 25.01
N ASP A 105 -10.43 -11.85 24.32
CA ASP A 105 -9.92 -13.06 24.95
C ASP A 105 -8.40 -12.94 25.18
N GLU A 106 -8.01 -12.61 26.40
CA GLU A 106 -6.59 -12.46 26.77
C GLU A 106 -5.84 -13.79 26.75
N GLU A 107 -6.51 -14.89 27.04
CA GLU A 107 -5.88 -16.21 27.00
C GLU A 107 -5.61 -16.65 25.57
N ALA A 108 -6.51 -16.32 24.64
CA ALA A 108 -6.27 -16.52 23.22
C ALA A 108 -5.06 -15.69 22.73
N VAL A 109 -4.92 -14.44 23.18
CA VAL A 109 -3.75 -13.60 22.84
C VAL A 109 -2.46 -14.17 23.43
N ARG A 110 -2.46 -14.62 24.72
CA ARG A 110 -1.29 -15.28 25.33
C ARG A 110 -0.88 -16.53 24.57
N LYS A 111 -1.84 -17.39 24.27
CA LYS A 111 -1.60 -18.61 23.51
C LYS A 111 -1.05 -18.32 22.12
N PHE A 112 -1.65 -17.35 21.44
CA PHE A 112 -1.20 -16.93 20.11
C PHE A 112 0.23 -16.38 20.16
N LYS A 113 0.54 -15.46 21.08
CA LYS A 113 1.88 -14.88 21.25
C LYS A 113 2.93 -15.93 21.66
N ALA A 114 2.55 -16.93 22.48
CA ALA A 114 3.45 -18.01 22.83
C ALA A 114 3.83 -18.89 21.63
N ALA A 115 2.89 -19.09 20.68
CA ALA A 115 3.14 -19.78 19.42
C ALA A 115 3.89 -18.91 18.39
N HIS A 116 3.68 -17.59 18.44
CA HIS A 116 4.18 -16.61 17.48
C HIS A 116 4.91 -15.45 18.19
N PRO A 117 6.09 -15.69 18.77
CA PRO A 117 6.84 -14.70 19.54
C PRO A 117 7.29 -13.48 18.70
N GLU A 118 7.31 -13.60 17.38
CA GLU A 118 7.61 -12.52 16.43
C GLU A 118 6.54 -11.40 16.41
N CYS A 119 5.30 -11.65 16.84
CA CYS A 119 4.24 -10.66 16.90
C CYS A 119 4.55 -9.59 17.96
N ARG A 120 4.86 -8.38 17.52
CA ARG A 120 5.37 -7.29 18.36
C ARG A 120 4.32 -6.31 18.82
N TYR A 121 3.17 -6.25 18.16
CA TYR A 121 2.14 -5.24 18.38
C TYR A 121 0.80 -5.89 18.71
N ILE A 122 0.02 -5.22 19.56
CA ILE A 122 -1.39 -5.51 19.77
C ILE A 122 -2.20 -4.25 19.50
N LEU A 123 -3.23 -4.37 18.66
CA LEU A 123 -4.16 -3.29 18.40
C LEU A 123 -5.22 -3.25 19.48
N ALA A 124 -5.53 -2.06 20.01
CA ALA A 124 -6.61 -1.89 20.97
C ALA A 124 -7.96 -1.70 20.25
N TYR A 125 -8.97 -1.40 20.99
CA TYR A 125 -10.40 -1.39 20.64
C TYR A 125 -10.71 -0.81 19.24
N ASN A 126 -11.55 -1.54 18.49
CA ASN A 126 -11.96 -1.17 17.15
C ASN A 126 -13.12 -0.17 17.17
N GLU A 127 -12.89 1.05 16.74
CA GLU A 127 -13.91 2.12 16.62
C GLU A 127 -14.84 2.21 17.85
N PRO A 128 -14.29 2.43 19.05
CA PRO A 128 -15.10 2.37 20.28
C PRO A 128 -16.18 3.43 20.34
N ASN A 129 -16.08 4.52 19.57
CA ASN A 129 -17.07 5.57 19.45
C ASN A 129 -18.16 5.31 18.40
N LEU A 130 -18.24 4.09 17.82
CA LEU A 130 -19.33 3.65 16.95
C LEU A 130 -20.19 2.61 17.66
N THR A 131 -21.53 2.80 17.59
CA THR A 131 -22.51 1.93 18.29
C THR A 131 -22.65 0.55 17.70
N ASP A 132 -22.24 0.35 16.45
CA ASP A 132 -22.21 -0.93 15.72
C ASP A 132 -20.82 -1.56 15.66
N GLN A 133 -19.84 -0.98 16.34
CA GLN A 133 -18.49 -1.50 16.49
C GLN A 133 -18.22 -1.80 18.00
N ALA A 134 -17.04 -1.54 18.51
CA ALA A 134 -16.72 -1.87 19.92
C ALA A 134 -17.66 -1.20 20.93
N ASN A 135 -18.29 -0.09 20.59
CA ASN A 135 -19.34 0.60 21.35
C ASN A 135 -18.98 0.80 22.84
N MET A 136 -17.91 1.52 23.07
CA MET A 136 -17.38 1.79 24.40
C MET A 136 -17.27 3.29 24.65
N THR A 137 -17.80 3.75 25.77
CA THR A 137 -17.47 5.10 26.24
C THR A 137 -16.01 5.17 26.69
N PRO A 138 -15.38 6.37 26.74
CA PRO A 138 -14.01 6.51 27.29
C PRO A 138 -13.85 5.89 28.68
N ALA A 139 -14.84 6.08 29.56
CA ALA A 139 -14.83 5.49 30.90
C ALA A 139 -14.98 3.96 30.90
N ALA A 140 -15.72 3.39 29.96
CA ALA A 140 -15.84 1.94 29.80
C ALA A 140 -14.52 1.34 29.29
N ALA A 141 -13.90 1.96 28.31
CA ALA A 141 -12.61 1.56 27.79
C ALA A 141 -11.50 1.67 28.84
N ALA A 142 -11.50 2.73 29.64
CA ALA A 142 -10.54 2.95 30.71
C ALA A 142 -10.58 1.88 31.81
N LYS A 143 -11.74 1.27 32.06
CA LYS A 143 -11.85 0.16 33.02
C LYS A 143 -11.12 -1.11 32.57
N ASP A 144 -11.06 -1.34 31.27
CA ASP A 144 -10.40 -2.51 30.69
C ASP A 144 -8.91 -2.23 30.36
N TRP A 145 -8.54 -0.99 30.13
CA TRP A 145 -7.20 -0.58 29.69
C TRP A 145 -6.06 -1.12 30.56
N PRO A 146 -6.11 -1.07 31.91
CA PRO A 146 -5.05 -1.62 32.77
C PRO A 146 -4.83 -3.13 32.56
N ARG A 147 -5.88 -3.89 32.20
CA ARG A 147 -5.77 -5.31 31.87
C ARG A 147 -5.01 -5.50 30.57
N LEU A 148 -5.34 -4.75 29.53
CA LEU A 148 -4.63 -4.79 28.25
C LEU A 148 -3.16 -4.41 28.42
N VAL A 149 -2.88 -3.34 29.16
CA VAL A 149 -1.50 -2.89 29.47
C VAL A 149 -0.72 -3.97 30.22
N ALA A 150 -1.34 -4.63 31.22
CA ALA A 150 -0.68 -5.70 31.98
C ALA A 150 -0.31 -6.89 31.09
N VAL A 151 -1.24 -7.33 30.21
CA VAL A 151 -1.00 -8.45 29.29
C VAL A 151 0.04 -8.09 28.24
N ALA A 152 -0.01 -6.88 27.66
CA ALA A 152 0.97 -6.45 26.68
C ALA A 152 2.38 -6.38 27.28
N LYS A 153 2.53 -5.87 28.50
CA LYS A 153 3.81 -5.86 29.24
C LYS A 153 4.32 -7.27 29.55
N GLU A 154 3.43 -8.18 30.01
CA GLU A 154 3.76 -9.59 30.24
C GLU A 154 4.30 -10.27 28.97
N LEU A 155 3.71 -9.96 27.81
CA LEU A 155 4.01 -10.58 26.53
C LEU A 155 5.09 -9.84 25.70
N ASP A 156 5.69 -8.77 26.23
CA ASP A 156 6.62 -7.90 25.51
C ASP A 156 6.03 -7.43 24.16
N MET A 157 4.80 -6.89 24.22
CA MET A 157 4.08 -6.34 23.07
C MET A 157 3.88 -4.84 23.24
N LYS A 158 3.95 -4.13 22.12
CA LYS A 158 3.63 -2.71 22.00
C LYS A 158 2.14 -2.53 21.75
N ILE A 159 1.55 -1.51 22.39
CA ILE A 159 0.12 -1.24 22.29
C ILE A 159 -0.13 -0.10 21.31
N ILE A 160 -1.02 -0.35 20.36
CA ILE A 160 -1.57 0.71 19.50
C ILE A 160 -2.94 1.10 20.06
N ALA A 161 -3.10 2.39 20.37
CA ALA A 161 -4.30 2.94 20.99
C ALA A 161 -5.57 2.65 20.18
N PRO A 162 -6.77 2.80 20.79
CA PRO A 162 -8.03 2.51 20.10
C PRO A 162 -8.14 3.18 18.74
N ALA A 163 -8.61 2.45 17.75
CA ALA A 163 -8.78 2.94 16.39
C ALA A 163 -9.97 3.90 16.31
N MET A 164 -9.70 5.14 15.92
CA MET A 164 -10.70 6.21 15.94
C MET A 164 -11.20 6.56 14.55
N ASN A 165 -12.52 6.75 14.45
CA ASN A 165 -13.22 7.24 13.27
C ASN A 165 -14.28 8.27 13.72
N TYR A 166 -14.98 8.95 12.79
CA TYR A 166 -16.18 9.69 13.15
C TYR A 166 -17.26 8.74 13.67
N GLY A 167 -17.77 9.03 14.87
CA GLY A 167 -18.56 8.09 15.64
C GLY A 167 -20.07 8.32 15.59
N THR A 168 -20.80 7.27 16.01
CA THR A 168 -22.27 7.29 16.18
C THR A 168 -22.67 7.20 17.65
N LEU A 169 -21.73 6.99 18.56
CA LEU A 169 -21.98 6.95 20.00
C LEU A 169 -22.36 8.37 20.49
N SER A 170 -23.48 8.45 21.23
CA SER A 170 -24.02 9.74 21.73
C SER A 170 -22.97 10.51 22.54
N GLY A 171 -22.71 11.74 22.12
CA GLY A 171 -21.71 12.63 22.72
C GLY A 171 -20.29 12.42 22.22
N TYR A 172 -20.03 11.43 21.36
CA TYR A 172 -18.70 11.05 20.85
C TYR A 172 -18.66 10.85 19.33
N SER A 173 -19.40 11.67 18.60
CA SER A 173 -19.28 11.72 17.14
C SER A 173 -17.90 12.20 16.67
N ASP A 174 -17.28 13.03 17.49
CA ASP A 174 -15.94 13.56 17.27
C ASP A 174 -14.89 12.60 17.86
N PRO A 175 -13.98 12.04 17.03
CA PRO A 175 -12.98 11.07 17.48
C PRO A 175 -11.97 11.64 18.46
N TRP A 176 -11.58 12.92 18.30
CA TRP A 176 -10.63 13.57 19.21
C TRP A 176 -11.23 13.73 20.61
N LYS A 177 -12.51 14.10 20.69
CA LYS A 177 -13.19 14.23 21.97
C LYS A 177 -13.19 12.92 22.74
N TRP A 178 -13.46 11.80 22.06
CA TRP A 178 -13.43 10.48 22.67
C TRP A 178 -12.03 10.14 23.19
N LEU A 179 -11.02 10.32 22.35
CA LEU A 179 -9.64 9.94 22.68
C LEU A 179 -9.03 10.86 23.75
N ASP A 180 -9.28 12.16 23.68
CA ASP A 180 -8.87 13.13 24.72
C ASP A 180 -9.48 12.80 26.08
N GLU A 181 -10.76 12.40 26.13
CA GLU A 181 -11.44 12.01 27.35
C GLU A 181 -10.94 10.65 27.86
N PHE A 182 -10.63 9.73 26.98
CA PHE A 182 -10.05 8.43 27.33
C PHE A 182 -8.70 8.60 28.03
N PHE A 183 -7.78 9.37 27.49
CA PHE A 183 -6.48 9.62 28.10
C PHE A 183 -6.52 10.45 29.39
N ARG A 184 -7.65 11.08 29.72
CA ARG A 184 -7.87 11.76 31.00
C ARG A 184 -8.47 10.84 32.07
N GLN A 185 -8.89 9.62 31.73
CA GLN A 185 -9.47 8.72 32.72
C GLN A 185 -8.43 8.23 33.72
N PRO A 186 -8.82 8.02 34.98
CA PRO A 186 -7.94 7.43 35.99
C PRO A 186 -7.41 6.05 35.54
N GLY A 187 -6.11 5.85 35.65
CA GLY A 187 -5.45 4.57 35.28
C GLY A 187 -5.16 4.42 33.79
N VAL A 188 -5.38 5.47 33.00
CA VAL A 188 -5.01 5.51 31.58
C VAL A 188 -3.88 6.53 31.40
N SER A 189 -2.82 6.13 30.69
CA SER A 189 -1.75 7.04 30.28
C SER A 189 -1.52 6.90 28.80
N ILE A 190 -1.26 8.02 28.13
CA ILE A 190 -0.79 8.04 26.74
C ILE A 190 0.59 7.34 26.60
N ASP A 191 1.37 7.30 27.69
CA ASP A 191 2.69 6.65 27.70
C ASP A 191 2.59 5.12 27.64
N ASP A 192 1.41 4.56 27.94
CA ASP A 192 1.18 3.12 27.74
C ASP A 192 0.91 2.76 26.28
N ALA A 193 0.65 3.76 25.40
CA ALA A 193 0.46 3.55 23.98
C ALA A 193 1.74 3.84 23.17
N ASP A 194 2.08 2.96 22.24
CA ASP A 194 3.23 3.09 21.32
C ASP A 194 2.83 3.71 19.98
N GLY A 195 1.55 3.91 19.71
CA GLY A 195 1.00 4.54 18.51
C GLY A 195 -0.47 4.87 18.66
N ILE A 196 -0.97 5.72 17.77
CA ILE A 196 -2.39 6.12 17.68
C ILE A 196 -2.98 5.51 16.41
N ALA A 197 -4.03 4.70 16.54
CA ALA A 197 -4.75 4.15 15.41
C ALA A 197 -5.91 5.06 14.97
N VAL A 198 -6.09 5.16 13.65
CA VAL A 198 -7.20 5.90 13.04
C VAL A 198 -7.74 5.16 11.84
N HIS A 199 -9.02 5.35 11.54
CA HIS A 199 -9.69 4.90 10.31
C HIS A 199 -10.17 6.12 9.53
N CYS A 200 -9.95 6.13 8.22
CA CYS A 200 -10.37 7.24 7.38
C CYS A 200 -11.00 6.73 6.08
N TYR A 201 -12.28 7.05 5.90
CA TYR A 201 -13.06 6.68 4.72
C TYR A 201 -13.51 7.89 3.90
N MET A 202 -12.83 9.03 4.10
CA MET A 202 -13.08 10.26 3.34
C MET A 202 -12.55 10.12 1.92
N SER A 203 -13.30 10.63 0.95
CA SER A 203 -13.02 10.43 -0.48
C SER A 203 -12.03 11.43 -1.07
N HIS A 204 -11.64 12.45 -0.31
CA HIS A 204 -10.66 13.44 -0.76
C HIS A 204 -9.31 13.22 -0.08
N PRO A 205 -8.20 13.06 -0.82
CA PRO A 205 -6.86 12.89 -0.25
C PRO A 205 -6.49 13.98 0.78
N SER A 206 -6.79 15.24 0.48
CA SER A 206 -6.54 16.36 1.41
C SER A 206 -7.34 16.28 2.72
N ALA A 207 -8.52 15.65 2.69
CA ALA A 207 -9.31 15.43 3.91
C ALA A 207 -8.68 14.32 4.78
N LEU A 208 -8.14 13.26 4.17
CA LEU A 208 -7.38 12.24 4.89
C LEU A 208 -6.10 12.83 5.49
N GLU A 209 -5.35 13.62 4.73
CA GLU A 209 -4.15 14.32 5.19
C GLU A 209 -4.46 15.20 6.39
N TRP A 210 -5.50 16.04 6.29
CA TRP A 210 -5.97 16.87 7.40
C TRP A 210 -6.36 16.01 8.61
N PHE A 211 -7.13 14.95 8.41
CA PHE A 211 -7.59 14.07 9.49
C PHE A 211 -6.42 13.43 10.24
N ILE A 212 -5.42 12.89 9.54
CA ILE A 212 -4.19 12.36 10.15
C ILE A 212 -3.46 13.47 10.92
N GLY A 213 -3.37 14.68 10.32
CA GLY A 213 -2.71 15.84 10.92
C GLY A 213 -3.26 16.18 12.31
N GLU A 214 -4.57 16.08 12.50
CA GLU A 214 -5.22 16.36 13.79
C GLU A 214 -4.79 15.39 14.91
N PHE A 215 -4.39 14.14 14.58
CA PHE A 215 -3.92 13.16 15.56
C PHE A 215 -2.43 13.30 15.91
N LYS A 216 -1.64 14.06 15.14
CA LYS A 216 -0.22 14.32 15.46
C LYS A 216 -0.02 15.06 16.78
N LYS A 217 -1.06 15.74 17.29
CA LYS A 217 -1.06 16.40 18.62
C LYS A 217 -0.71 15.45 19.78
N TYR A 218 -0.91 14.14 19.60
CA TYR A 218 -0.61 13.14 20.64
C TYR A 218 0.87 12.77 20.73
N GLY A 219 1.70 13.22 19.77
CA GLY A 219 3.15 12.97 19.75
C GLY A 219 3.54 11.49 19.65
N LYS A 220 2.67 10.68 19.08
CA LYS A 220 2.89 9.23 18.87
C LYS A 220 2.83 8.89 17.39
N PRO A 221 3.52 7.83 16.93
CA PRO A 221 3.41 7.33 15.58
C PRO A 221 1.96 7.03 15.17
N ILE A 222 1.56 7.46 13.97
CA ILE A 222 0.20 7.26 13.47
C ILE A 222 0.10 5.92 12.74
N TRP A 223 -0.94 5.16 13.06
CA TRP A 223 -1.34 3.94 12.40
C TRP A 223 -2.69 4.16 11.71
N LEU A 224 -2.70 4.34 10.40
CA LEU A 224 -3.92 4.37 9.61
C LEU A 224 -4.36 2.94 9.32
N THR A 225 -5.06 2.31 10.28
CA THR A 225 -5.35 0.89 10.24
C THR A 225 -6.45 0.49 9.26
N GLU A 226 -7.29 1.44 8.84
CA GLU A 226 -8.26 1.25 7.77
C GLU A 226 -8.40 2.52 6.93
N PHE A 227 -8.36 2.38 5.60
CA PHE A 227 -8.70 3.47 4.70
C PHE A 227 -9.04 2.99 3.30
N CYS A 228 -9.94 3.67 2.66
CA CYS A 228 -10.21 3.74 1.22
C CYS A 228 -11.19 4.90 1.00
N SER A 229 -11.39 5.35 -0.24
CA SER A 229 -12.56 6.19 -0.51
C SER A 229 -13.83 5.34 -0.42
N TRP A 230 -14.77 5.74 0.46
CA TRP A 230 -16.02 4.99 0.72
C TRP A 230 -17.25 5.76 0.23
N GLU A 231 -17.21 6.27 -0.99
CA GLU A 231 -18.37 6.87 -1.64
C GLU A 231 -19.02 5.85 -2.59
N GLY A 232 -20.29 5.54 -2.38
CA GLY A 232 -20.99 4.47 -3.10
C GLY A 232 -21.18 4.67 -4.61
N ASN A 233 -20.78 5.83 -5.16
CA ASN A 233 -20.85 6.14 -6.59
C ASN A 233 -19.49 6.49 -7.19
N ILE A 234 -18.39 6.23 -6.47
CA ILE A 234 -17.04 6.46 -6.96
C ILE A 234 -16.73 5.47 -8.08
N SER A 235 -16.12 5.95 -9.17
CA SER A 235 -15.65 5.09 -10.26
C SER A 235 -14.30 4.43 -9.92
N GLU A 236 -13.96 3.36 -10.64
CA GLU A 236 -12.63 2.73 -10.53
C GLU A 236 -11.48 3.72 -10.77
N LYS A 237 -11.67 4.66 -11.70
CA LYS A 237 -10.69 5.70 -12.01
C LYS A 237 -10.50 6.66 -10.83
N GLU A 238 -11.59 7.08 -10.19
CA GLU A 238 -11.53 7.96 -9.02
C GLU A 238 -10.93 7.25 -7.82
N GLN A 239 -11.30 5.98 -7.56
CA GLN A 239 -10.67 5.19 -6.51
C GLN A 239 -9.16 5.00 -6.75
N THR A 240 -8.76 4.80 -8.01
CA THR A 240 -7.36 4.71 -8.40
C THR A 240 -6.61 6.03 -8.16
N GLY A 241 -7.19 7.15 -8.57
CA GLY A 241 -6.63 8.48 -8.34
C GLY A 241 -6.45 8.78 -6.85
N TYR A 242 -7.51 8.52 -6.07
CA TYR A 242 -7.46 8.63 -4.60
C TYR A 242 -6.33 7.79 -4.00
N MET A 243 -6.23 6.51 -4.38
CA MET A 243 -5.16 5.64 -3.88
C MET A 243 -3.78 6.19 -4.17
N ILE A 244 -3.50 6.64 -5.40
CA ILE A 244 -2.19 7.16 -5.80
C ILE A 244 -1.81 8.37 -4.96
N GLU A 245 -2.71 9.35 -4.83
CA GLU A 245 -2.44 10.58 -4.08
C GLU A 245 -2.24 10.30 -2.59
N VAL A 246 -3.10 9.46 -2.01
CA VAL A 246 -3.01 9.10 -0.58
C VAL A 246 -1.74 8.30 -0.28
N LEU A 247 -1.36 7.36 -1.15
CA LEU A 247 -0.11 6.59 -0.95
C LEU A 247 1.13 7.48 -1.02
N HIS A 248 1.16 8.48 -1.91
CA HIS A 248 2.24 9.47 -1.93
C HIS A 248 2.36 10.20 -0.60
N TYR A 249 1.25 10.66 -0.03
CA TYR A 249 1.24 11.30 1.27
C TYR A 249 1.71 10.35 2.37
N LEU A 250 1.13 9.16 2.47
CA LEU A 250 1.42 8.20 3.54
C LEU A 250 2.88 7.71 3.53
N GLU A 251 3.47 7.52 2.35
CA GLU A 251 4.89 7.14 2.25
C GLU A 251 5.82 8.32 2.61
N SER A 252 5.45 9.56 2.28
CA SER A 252 6.28 10.74 2.55
C SER A 252 6.20 11.27 3.98
N ASP A 253 5.10 11.04 4.71
CA ASP A 253 4.88 11.56 6.05
C ASP A 253 5.59 10.70 7.10
N GLU A 254 6.60 11.26 7.78
CA GLU A 254 7.41 10.56 8.77
C GLU A 254 6.65 10.19 10.04
N ASP A 255 5.54 10.89 10.37
CA ASP A 255 4.70 10.57 11.52
C ASP A 255 3.80 9.36 11.25
N VAL A 256 3.56 9.01 9.98
CA VAL A 256 2.83 7.79 9.61
C VAL A 256 3.76 6.59 9.70
N PHE A 257 3.51 5.74 10.69
CA PHE A 257 4.30 4.54 10.92
C PHE A 257 3.80 3.35 10.10
N ARG A 258 2.46 3.15 10.03
CA ARG A 258 1.82 2.07 9.26
C ARG A 258 0.48 2.51 8.72
N TYR A 259 0.09 1.89 7.59
CA TYR A 259 -1.24 2.05 7.03
C TYR A 259 -1.73 0.76 6.40
N ALA A 260 -3.06 0.51 6.40
CA ALA A 260 -3.65 -0.71 5.85
C ALA A 260 -4.88 -0.39 5.01
N TRP A 261 -4.88 -0.87 3.78
CA TRP A 261 -6.01 -0.71 2.85
C TRP A 261 -7.20 -1.56 3.25
N PHE A 262 -8.38 -0.98 3.25
CA PHE A 262 -9.65 -1.62 3.50
C PHE A 262 -10.43 -1.78 2.19
N ILE A 263 -10.68 -2.98 1.72
CA ILE A 263 -10.16 -4.30 2.04
C ILE A 263 -9.69 -5.00 0.76
N PRO A 264 -8.72 -5.91 0.80
CA PRO A 264 -8.20 -6.51 -0.42
C PRO A 264 -9.21 -7.39 -1.16
N ARG A 265 -10.22 -7.94 -0.49
CA ARG A 265 -11.20 -8.84 -1.09
C ARG A 265 -12.59 -8.69 -0.44
N THR A 266 -13.64 -8.70 -1.26
CA THR A 266 -15.04 -8.88 -0.83
C THR A 266 -15.65 -10.07 -1.56
N ASN A 267 -16.72 -10.63 -1.03
CA ASN A 267 -17.47 -11.73 -1.69
C ASN A 267 -18.29 -11.25 -2.89
N GLU A 268 -18.61 -9.97 -2.92
CA GLU A 268 -19.35 -9.31 -3.99
C GLU A 268 -18.53 -8.13 -4.51
N GLU A 269 -18.84 -7.64 -5.69
CA GLU A 269 -18.21 -6.44 -6.20
C GLU A 269 -18.53 -5.25 -5.30
N SER A 270 -17.48 -4.61 -4.78
CA SER A 270 -17.66 -3.46 -3.89
C SER A 270 -18.16 -2.25 -4.69
N PRO A 271 -19.21 -1.57 -4.23
CA PRO A 271 -19.69 -0.35 -4.87
C PRO A 271 -18.65 0.79 -4.84
N CYS A 272 -17.62 0.65 -4.01
CA CYS A 272 -16.51 1.59 -3.88
C CYS A 272 -15.28 1.18 -4.71
N HIS A 273 -15.32 0.09 -5.47
CA HIS A 273 -14.23 -0.42 -6.29
C HIS A 273 -12.88 -0.56 -5.55
N ASN A 274 -12.92 -0.88 -4.25
CA ASN A 274 -11.73 -0.94 -3.38
C ASN A 274 -11.06 -2.31 -3.31
N ASN A 275 -11.57 -3.34 -3.99
CA ASN A 275 -10.97 -4.67 -4.01
C ASN A 275 -9.61 -4.66 -4.73
N LEU A 276 -8.58 -5.25 -4.09
CA LEU A 276 -7.24 -5.41 -4.66
C LEU A 276 -7.08 -6.73 -5.41
N LEU A 277 -7.85 -7.76 -5.03
CA LEU A 277 -7.70 -9.13 -5.51
C LEU A 277 -8.90 -9.56 -6.34
N GLU A 278 -8.62 -10.37 -7.35
CA GLU A 278 -9.62 -11.12 -8.11
C GLU A 278 -10.16 -12.30 -7.28
N ALA A 279 -11.06 -13.12 -7.83
CA ALA A 279 -11.47 -14.35 -7.18
C ALA A 279 -10.24 -15.20 -6.76
N PRO A 280 -10.33 -16.05 -5.70
CA PRO A 280 -9.22 -16.84 -5.22
C PRO A 280 -8.48 -17.58 -6.34
N GLY A 281 -7.15 -17.50 -6.35
CA GLY A 281 -6.29 -18.09 -7.38
C GLY A 281 -6.31 -17.39 -8.75
N LYS A 282 -6.98 -16.24 -8.90
CA LYS A 282 -7.05 -15.48 -10.17
C LYS A 282 -6.12 -14.27 -10.25
N GLY A 283 -5.43 -13.96 -9.16
CA GLY A 283 -4.44 -12.87 -9.12
C GLY A 283 -4.99 -11.54 -8.63
N MET A 284 -4.41 -10.44 -9.10
CA MET A 284 -4.69 -9.09 -8.64
C MET A 284 -5.51 -8.29 -9.65
N LYS A 285 -6.43 -7.47 -9.13
CA LYS A 285 -7.07 -6.38 -9.89
C LYS A 285 -6.06 -5.28 -10.24
N PRO A 286 -6.35 -4.41 -11.21
CA PRO A 286 -5.50 -3.26 -11.55
C PRO A 286 -5.16 -2.40 -10.33
N LEU A 287 -6.13 -2.12 -9.46
CA LEU A 287 -5.94 -1.37 -8.22
C LEU A 287 -4.94 -2.06 -7.28
N GLY A 288 -5.02 -3.39 -7.14
CA GLY A 288 -4.09 -4.19 -6.34
C GLY A 288 -2.66 -4.14 -6.87
N LYS A 289 -2.49 -4.18 -8.19
CA LYS A 289 -1.17 -4.05 -8.82
C LYS A 289 -0.55 -2.68 -8.52
N ILE A 290 -1.34 -1.61 -8.55
CA ILE A 290 -0.88 -0.27 -8.16
C ILE A 290 -0.51 -0.27 -6.69
N TYR A 291 -1.39 -0.79 -5.81
CA TYR A 291 -1.17 -0.78 -4.37
C TYR A 291 0.15 -1.44 -3.97
N VAL A 292 0.48 -2.61 -4.51
CA VAL A 292 1.69 -3.35 -4.11
C VAL A 292 2.97 -2.84 -4.80
N ASN A 293 2.87 -2.23 -5.97
CA ASN A 293 4.03 -1.86 -6.79
C ASN A 293 4.34 -0.36 -6.81
N MET A 294 3.43 0.49 -6.34
CA MET A 294 3.65 1.93 -6.31
C MET A 294 4.89 2.29 -5.47
N SER A 295 5.58 3.34 -5.88
CA SER A 295 6.76 3.86 -5.20
C SER A 295 6.61 3.93 -3.68
N THR A 296 7.71 3.64 -2.98
CA THR A 296 7.89 3.89 -1.55
C THR A 296 8.65 5.19 -1.28
N LEU A 297 8.95 5.95 -2.33
CA LEU A 297 9.76 7.16 -2.30
C LEU A 297 11.14 6.94 -1.64
N ASP A 298 11.69 5.73 -1.76
CA ASP A 298 12.96 5.35 -1.15
C ASP A 298 14.13 6.06 -1.84
N LYS A 299 14.73 7.03 -1.16
CA LYS A 299 15.91 7.77 -1.61
C LYS A 299 17.23 7.02 -1.36
N THR A 300 17.17 5.82 -0.78
CA THR A 300 18.36 5.00 -0.51
C THR A 300 18.64 3.93 -1.57
N LEU A 301 17.70 3.73 -2.51
CA LEU A 301 17.84 2.81 -3.63
C LEU A 301 18.56 3.51 -4.79
N TRP A 302 19.79 3.11 -5.09
CA TRP A 302 20.64 3.69 -6.12
C TRP A 302 20.77 2.75 -7.31
N TYR A 303 20.23 3.15 -8.46
CA TYR A 303 20.32 2.39 -9.70
C TYR A 303 21.68 2.63 -10.39
N LYS A 304 22.27 1.55 -10.90
CA LYS A 304 23.56 1.57 -11.59
C LYS A 304 23.38 1.35 -13.10
N PRO A 305 24.40 1.69 -13.92
CA PRO A 305 24.36 1.32 -15.33
C PRO A 305 24.12 -0.18 -15.52
N GLY A 306 23.17 -0.51 -16.38
CA GLY A 306 22.68 -1.86 -16.63
C GLY A 306 21.41 -2.25 -15.86
N ASP A 307 21.11 -1.60 -14.74
CA ASP A 307 19.88 -1.84 -13.99
C ASP A 307 18.65 -1.37 -14.79
N VAL A 308 17.59 -2.16 -14.74
CA VAL A 308 16.28 -1.72 -15.17
C VAL A 308 15.64 -0.91 -14.04
N ILE A 309 15.23 0.32 -14.34
CA ILE A 309 14.55 1.23 -13.44
C ILE A 309 13.06 1.21 -13.81
N PRO A 310 12.17 0.50 -13.09
CA PRO A 310 10.73 0.62 -13.32
C PRO A 310 10.31 2.07 -13.19
N ALA A 311 9.52 2.57 -14.13
CA ALA A 311 9.18 3.99 -14.16
C ALA A 311 8.40 4.43 -12.91
N GLU A 312 7.67 3.51 -12.29
CA GLU A 312 6.95 3.72 -11.04
C GLU A 312 7.85 3.77 -9.79
N HIS A 313 9.14 3.43 -9.88
CA HIS A 313 10.06 3.42 -8.73
C HIS A 313 10.79 4.76 -8.54
N TYR A 314 10.13 5.86 -8.85
CA TYR A 314 10.69 7.18 -8.57
C TYR A 314 10.87 7.40 -7.06
N SER A 315 11.98 8.02 -6.69
CA SER A 315 12.32 8.39 -5.30
C SER A 315 11.75 9.75 -4.89
N GLY A 316 11.26 10.52 -5.87
CA GLY A 316 10.63 11.81 -5.71
C GLY A 316 9.77 12.15 -6.95
N TYR A 317 8.86 13.08 -6.75
CA TYR A 317 7.96 13.56 -7.81
C TYR A 317 7.55 15.01 -7.55
N SER A 318 6.99 15.67 -8.57
CA SER A 318 6.18 16.88 -8.39
C SER A 318 4.97 16.85 -9.31
N GLY A 319 3.92 17.57 -8.91
CA GLY A 319 2.64 17.57 -9.60
C GLY A 319 1.89 16.24 -9.48
N THR A 320 1.09 15.92 -10.48
CA THR A 320 0.27 14.69 -10.51
C THR A 320 0.86 13.68 -11.48
N ILE A 321 1.27 12.53 -10.98
CA ILE A 321 1.76 11.39 -11.78
C ILE A 321 0.68 10.32 -11.81
N GLY A 322 0.22 9.97 -13.00
CA GLY A 322 -0.72 8.87 -13.21
C GLY A 322 -0.01 7.52 -13.26
N LEU A 323 -0.67 6.50 -12.73
CA LEU A 323 -0.19 5.11 -12.72
C LEU A 323 -1.27 4.18 -13.27
N ALA A 324 -0.85 3.17 -14.02
CA ALA A 324 -1.72 2.09 -14.46
C ALA A 324 -0.90 0.80 -14.66
N PRO A 325 -1.52 -0.39 -14.61
CA PRO A 325 -0.83 -1.61 -15.04
C PRO A 325 -0.34 -1.49 -16.48
N ALA A 326 0.92 -1.84 -16.71
CA ALA A 326 1.47 -1.87 -18.05
C ALA A 326 0.86 -3.03 -18.85
N SER A 327 0.57 -2.78 -20.13
CA SER A 327 0.05 -3.81 -21.06
C SER A 327 1.14 -4.73 -21.61
N GLU A 328 2.35 -4.60 -21.13
CA GLU A 328 3.57 -5.22 -21.65
C GLU A 328 4.19 -6.15 -20.60
N GLN A 329 4.91 -7.19 -21.05
CA GLN A 329 5.70 -8.04 -20.15
C GLN A 329 6.97 -7.30 -19.71
N GLY A 330 7.36 -7.46 -18.43
CA GLY A 330 8.59 -6.91 -17.86
C GLY A 330 8.43 -5.61 -17.06
N GLY A 331 7.31 -4.90 -17.17
CA GLY A 331 6.97 -3.77 -16.29
C GLY A 331 5.66 -4.05 -15.57
N MET A 332 5.59 -3.80 -14.27
CA MET A 332 4.36 -4.03 -13.52
C MET A 332 3.40 -2.86 -13.66
N LEU A 333 3.91 -1.63 -13.68
CA LEU A 333 3.14 -0.42 -13.90
C LEU A 333 3.73 0.40 -15.07
N GLN A 334 2.99 1.41 -15.45
CA GLN A 334 3.42 2.50 -16.33
C GLN A 334 3.07 3.82 -15.70
N ILE A 335 3.94 4.80 -15.82
CA ILE A 335 3.62 6.19 -15.47
C ILE A 335 3.11 6.95 -16.68
N TYR A 336 2.30 7.98 -16.45
CA TYR A 336 1.85 8.93 -17.45
C TYR A 336 1.55 10.30 -16.81
N GLY A 337 1.27 11.31 -17.62
CA GLY A 337 0.95 12.65 -17.13
C GLY A 337 2.18 13.52 -16.84
N LEU A 338 3.37 13.16 -17.36
CA LEU A 338 4.53 14.05 -17.31
C LEU A 338 4.20 15.36 -18.04
N GLY A 339 4.69 16.47 -17.50
CA GLY A 339 4.43 17.80 -18.01
C GLY A 339 5.45 18.82 -17.50
N PRO A 340 5.22 20.13 -17.74
CA PRO A 340 6.11 21.18 -17.24
C PRO A 340 6.25 21.18 -15.72
N ASP A 341 5.15 20.90 -14.99
CA ASP A 341 5.06 20.89 -13.53
C ASP A 341 5.06 19.48 -12.95
N ASN A 342 4.86 18.46 -13.80
CA ASN A 342 4.77 17.06 -13.42
C ASN A 342 6.08 16.33 -13.79
N ARG A 343 6.83 15.89 -12.80
CA ARG A 343 8.10 15.18 -13.01
C ARG A 343 8.29 14.02 -12.05
N THR A 344 9.18 13.12 -12.44
CA THR A 344 9.69 12.03 -11.60
C THR A 344 11.19 12.15 -11.39
N GLU A 345 11.68 11.62 -10.28
CA GLU A 345 13.07 11.68 -9.83
C GLU A 345 13.57 10.27 -9.53
N TYR A 346 14.77 9.92 -10.00
CA TYR A 346 15.38 8.61 -9.81
C TYR A 346 16.78 8.77 -9.23
N GLN A 347 17.11 7.98 -8.20
CA GLN A 347 18.45 7.95 -7.62
C GLN A 347 19.36 7.07 -8.47
N ILE A 348 20.44 7.62 -9.00
CA ILE A 348 21.40 6.89 -9.86
C ILE A 348 22.81 6.98 -9.28
N GLU A 349 23.61 5.92 -9.42
CA GLU A 349 25.01 5.86 -9.01
C GLU A 349 25.89 5.49 -10.21
N LEU A 350 26.75 6.41 -10.61
CA LEU A 350 27.59 6.28 -11.81
C LEU A 350 29.06 6.06 -11.43
N PRO A 351 29.72 5.04 -11.99
CA PRO A 351 31.12 4.71 -11.64
C PRO A 351 32.11 5.75 -12.12
N GLU A 352 31.83 6.47 -13.21
CA GLU A 352 32.68 7.49 -13.82
C GLU A 352 31.87 8.60 -14.47
N ALA A 353 32.46 9.73 -14.73
CA ALA A 353 31.85 10.80 -15.51
C ALA A 353 32.03 10.51 -17.02
N GLY A 354 30.98 10.74 -17.80
CA GLY A 354 31.04 10.48 -19.24
C GLY A 354 29.69 10.55 -19.91
N ASP A 355 29.66 10.10 -21.16
CA ASP A 355 28.45 10.00 -21.93
C ASP A 355 27.81 8.61 -21.67
N TYR A 356 26.53 8.64 -21.39
CA TYR A 356 25.70 7.44 -21.15
C TYR A 356 24.50 7.45 -22.07
N THR A 357 24.05 6.28 -22.47
CA THR A 357 22.76 6.12 -23.16
C THR A 357 21.67 5.87 -22.11
N LEU A 358 20.70 6.78 -22.01
CA LEU A 358 19.44 6.52 -21.32
C LEU A 358 18.47 5.90 -22.31
N GLU A 359 18.11 4.65 -22.08
CA GLU A 359 17.08 3.91 -22.83
C GLU A 359 15.76 3.97 -22.07
N ILE A 360 14.68 4.29 -22.77
CA ILE A 360 13.35 4.54 -22.22
C ILE A 360 12.35 3.65 -22.97
N ARG A 361 11.66 2.78 -22.25
CA ARG A 361 10.54 1.99 -22.79
C ARG A 361 9.26 2.79 -22.67
N TYR A 362 8.64 3.11 -23.81
CA TYR A 362 7.52 4.01 -23.85
C TYR A 362 6.49 3.67 -24.92
N ASN A 363 5.32 4.28 -24.78
CA ASN A 363 4.21 4.27 -25.72
C ASN A 363 3.63 5.67 -25.80
N ALA A 364 3.43 6.20 -27.03
CA ALA A 364 2.97 7.56 -27.24
C ALA A 364 1.98 7.65 -28.41
N GLU A 365 0.94 8.47 -28.25
CA GLU A 365 -0.07 8.77 -29.28
C GLU A 365 0.27 10.01 -30.11
N ALA A 366 1.25 10.79 -29.66
CA ALA A 366 1.78 11.97 -30.32
C ALA A 366 3.27 12.11 -30.03
N ASP A 367 3.98 12.95 -30.82
CA ASP A 367 5.33 13.35 -30.49
C ASP A 367 5.32 14.16 -29.19
N ASN A 368 6.26 13.86 -28.29
CA ASN A 368 6.41 14.56 -27.02
C ASN A 368 7.87 14.96 -26.78
N THR A 369 8.12 16.04 -26.07
CA THR A 369 9.47 16.47 -25.77
C THR A 369 9.80 16.20 -24.31
N LEU A 370 10.60 15.14 -24.06
CA LEU A 370 11.16 14.88 -22.75
C LEU A 370 12.21 15.93 -22.40
N LYS A 371 12.26 16.30 -21.15
CA LYS A 371 13.27 17.15 -20.53
C LYS A 371 13.95 16.38 -19.39
N PHE A 372 15.28 16.44 -19.36
CA PHE A 372 16.10 15.79 -18.34
C PHE A 372 16.86 16.82 -17.52
N ARG A 373 17.01 16.56 -16.24
CA ARG A 373 17.85 17.31 -15.32
C ARG A 373 18.63 16.37 -14.43
N ILE A 374 19.75 16.80 -13.89
CA ILE A 374 20.53 16.10 -12.88
C ILE A 374 20.84 17.07 -11.74
N ASP A 375 20.45 16.72 -10.51
CA ASP A 375 20.58 17.58 -9.34
C ASP A 375 20.09 19.01 -9.59
N GLY A 376 18.95 19.13 -10.31
CA GLY A 376 18.37 20.40 -10.68
C GLY A 376 19.03 21.11 -11.88
N LYS A 377 20.13 20.61 -12.47
CA LYS A 377 20.79 21.19 -13.65
C LYS A 377 20.22 20.58 -14.93
N ASP A 378 19.98 21.43 -15.93
CA ASP A 378 19.46 21.01 -17.23
C ASP A 378 20.47 20.14 -17.98
N LEU A 379 20.04 19.00 -18.47
CA LEU A 379 20.79 18.09 -19.36
C LEU A 379 20.33 18.13 -20.80
N GLY A 380 19.26 18.88 -21.08
CA GLY A 380 18.70 18.99 -22.42
C GLY A 380 17.37 18.25 -22.60
N THR A 381 16.99 18.07 -23.84
CA THR A 381 15.71 17.50 -24.23
C THR A 381 15.85 16.47 -25.33
N SER A 382 14.87 15.57 -25.44
CA SER A 382 14.79 14.60 -26.53
C SER A 382 13.34 14.41 -26.96
N ILE A 383 13.10 14.26 -28.25
CA ILE A 383 11.77 14.03 -28.79
C ILE A 383 11.45 12.53 -28.70
N LEU A 384 10.40 12.16 -28.00
CA LEU A 384 9.75 10.87 -28.08
C LEU A 384 8.80 10.86 -29.27
N PRO A 385 9.09 10.14 -30.34
CA PRO A 385 8.19 10.06 -31.49
C PRO A 385 6.87 9.37 -31.15
N ASN A 386 5.82 9.72 -31.88
CA ASN A 386 4.56 8.96 -31.88
C ASN A 386 4.83 7.48 -32.22
N THR A 387 4.30 6.58 -31.44
CA THR A 387 4.46 5.12 -31.64
C THR A 387 3.19 4.45 -32.15
N TYR A 388 2.12 5.21 -32.38
CA TYR A 388 0.80 4.66 -32.73
C TYR A 388 0.36 3.58 -31.74
N ILE A 389 0.47 3.91 -30.43
CA ILE A 389 0.17 3.04 -29.29
C ILE A 389 1.01 1.73 -29.17
N SER A 390 2.06 1.57 -29.96
CA SER A 390 2.99 0.45 -29.84
C SER A 390 4.10 0.77 -28.83
N TRP A 391 4.53 -0.18 -28.03
CA TRP A 391 5.68 -0.02 -27.15
C TRP A 391 6.98 0.00 -27.94
N ARG A 392 7.84 0.98 -27.69
CA ARG A 392 9.13 1.16 -28.33
C ARG A 392 10.20 1.60 -27.35
N ASN A 393 11.45 1.38 -27.71
CA ASN A 393 12.60 1.90 -26.96
C ASN A 393 13.06 3.20 -27.62
N HIS A 394 13.23 4.23 -26.80
CA HIS A 394 13.88 5.48 -27.18
C HIS A 394 15.24 5.56 -26.52
N LYS A 395 16.24 6.04 -27.24
CA LYS A 395 17.60 6.19 -26.72
C LYS A 395 18.04 7.64 -26.83
N VAL A 396 18.55 8.17 -25.74
CA VAL A 396 19.13 9.52 -25.68
C VAL A 396 20.50 9.46 -25.02
N THR A 397 21.48 10.16 -25.58
CA THR A 397 22.80 10.32 -24.96
C THR A 397 22.77 11.50 -24.00
N LEU A 398 23.21 11.26 -22.76
CA LEU A 398 23.31 12.27 -21.71
C LEU A 398 24.74 12.27 -21.15
N SER A 399 25.37 13.45 -21.01
CA SER A 399 26.63 13.60 -20.30
C SER A 399 26.37 13.68 -18.81
N LEU A 400 26.75 12.64 -18.09
CA LEU A 400 26.44 12.45 -16.66
C LEU A 400 27.73 12.51 -15.82
N PRO A 401 27.68 13.11 -14.62
CA PRO A 401 28.83 13.16 -13.69
C PRO A 401 29.02 11.84 -12.95
N GLN A 402 30.24 11.61 -12.43
CA GLN A 402 30.54 10.49 -11.53
C GLN A 402 29.87 10.67 -10.18
N GLY A 403 29.40 9.58 -9.58
CA GLY A 403 28.89 9.55 -8.21
C GLY A 403 27.38 9.35 -8.13
N ARG A 404 26.80 9.73 -7.01
CA ARG A 404 25.37 9.61 -6.68
C ARG A 404 24.63 10.89 -7.04
N HIS A 405 23.59 10.76 -7.84
CA HIS A 405 22.86 11.89 -8.39
C HIS A 405 21.37 11.59 -8.47
N THR A 406 20.55 12.65 -8.53
CA THR A 406 19.13 12.56 -8.83
C THR A 406 18.89 12.93 -10.29
N LEU A 407 18.44 11.95 -11.08
CA LEU A 407 17.98 12.14 -12.45
C LEU A 407 16.50 12.51 -12.44
N GLU A 408 16.17 13.68 -12.98
CA GLU A 408 14.79 14.15 -13.12
C GLU A 408 14.31 13.98 -14.58
N MET A 409 13.06 13.56 -14.74
CA MET A 409 12.40 13.43 -16.04
C MET A 409 11.04 14.13 -16.03
N SER A 410 10.79 14.98 -17.01
CA SER A 410 9.53 15.69 -17.22
C SER A 410 9.25 15.82 -18.73
N CYS A 411 8.15 16.46 -19.12
CA CYS A 411 7.90 16.89 -20.51
C CYS A 411 7.81 18.41 -20.60
N LYS A 412 8.08 18.96 -21.79
CA LYS A 412 7.91 20.41 -22.05
C LYS A 412 6.45 20.83 -22.09
N GLU A 413 5.59 19.94 -22.56
CA GLU A 413 4.14 20.08 -22.64
C GLU A 413 3.49 18.95 -21.87
N ASP A 414 2.22 19.09 -21.49
CA ASP A 414 1.45 18.00 -20.85
C ASP A 414 1.37 16.82 -21.82
N SER A 415 1.82 15.67 -21.33
CA SER A 415 1.98 14.48 -22.14
C SER A 415 1.17 13.30 -21.59
N GLN A 416 0.55 12.58 -22.50
CA GLN A 416 -0.08 11.29 -22.22
C GLN A 416 0.82 10.11 -22.61
N SER A 417 2.10 10.35 -22.91
CA SER A 417 3.06 9.27 -23.11
C SER A 417 3.13 8.40 -21.88
N LYS A 418 3.12 7.10 -22.10
CA LYS A 418 3.22 6.07 -21.07
C LYS A 418 4.65 5.57 -21.02
N ILE A 419 5.26 5.57 -19.86
CA ILE A 419 6.64 5.09 -19.65
C ILE A 419 6.60 3.91 -18.73
N ASN A 420 7.22 2.80 -19.13
CA ASN A 420 7.24 1.56 -18.40
C ASN A 420 8.53 1.41 -17.58
N TRP A 421 9.69 1.61 -18.21
CA TRP A 421 10.98 1.53 -17.53
C TRP A 421 12.04 2.40 -18.21
N LEU A 422 13.13 2.63 -17.46
CA LEU A 422 14.34 3.27 -17.93
C LEU A 422 15.54 2.36 -17.70
N ARG A 423 16.62 2.54 -18.46
CA ARG A 423 17.90 1.88 -18.26
C ARG A 423 19.04 2.78 -18.70
N ILE A 424 20.08 2.88 -17.89
CA ILE A 424 21.31 3.61 -18.22
C ILE A 424 22.35 2.61 -18.70
N HIS A 425 22.96 2.90 -19.83
CA HIS A 425 24.04 2.09 -20.41
C HIS A 425 25.31 2.90 -20.54
N ASN A 426 26.47 2.28 -20.33
CA ASN A 426 27.75 2.82 -20.77
C ASN A 426 27.77 2.89 -22.30
N ILE A 427 28.40 3.92 -22.88
CA ILE A 427 28.63 4.01 -24.34
C ILE A 427 29.93 3.33 -24.71
#